data_59ae68af7ee2e9cd145e595e1f8a8a3a
#
_entry.id   59ae68af7ee2e9cd145e595e1f8a8a3a
#
_cell.length_a   1.000
_cell.length_b   1.000
_cell.length_c   1.000
_cell.angle_alpha   90.00
_cell.angle_beta   90.00
_cell.angle_gamma   90.00
#
_symmetry.space_group_name_H-M   'P 1'
#
loop_
_entity.id
_entity.type
_entity.pdbx_description
1 polymer ?
#
loop_
_entity_poly.entity_id
_entity_poly.type
_entity_poly.pdbx_seq_one_letter_code
_entity_poly.pdbx_strand_id
1 'polypeptide(L)'
;MHRVERIQTLLHASLAPAACAVDDESHLHAGHAGAASGGGHYRLRLVSARFEGLSKVARHRLVYDALHEMMPQEIHALAMTLLTPGEAATG
;
A
#
# COMPACT_ATOMS: atom_id res chain seq x y z
N MET A 1 -12.89 -0.05 -12.39
CA MET A 1 -11.53 -0.44 -11.99
C MET A 1 -11.58 -1.02 -10.58
N HIS A 2 -10.95 -2.16 -10.37
CA HIS A 2 -10.87 -2.78 -9.05
C HIS A 2 -9.99 -1.98 -8.11
N ARG A 3 -10.21 -2.13 -6.80
CA ARG A 3 -9.44 -1.40 -5.79
C ARG A 3 -7.95 -1.70 -5.86
N VAL A 4 -7.57 -2.97 -6.06
CA VAL A 4 -6.16 -3.35 -6.20
C VAL A 4 -5.51 -2.60 -7.37
N GLU A 5 -6.18 -2.56 -8.51
CA GLU A 5 -5.67 -1.84 -9.68
C GLU A 5 -5.55 -0.34 -9.43
N ARG A 6 -6.51 0.24 -8.72
CA ARG A 6 -6.45 1.66 -8.36
C ARG A 6 -5.28 1.96 -7.44
N ILE A 7 -5.05 1.09 -6.45
CA ILE A 7 -3.91 1.23 -5.54
C ILE A 7 -2.61 1.23 -6.36
N GLN A 8 -2.47 0.25 -7.24
CA GLN A 8 -1.28 0.14 -8.09
C GLN A 8 -1.09 1.37 -8.97
N THR A 9 -2.16 1.84 -9.60
CA THR A 9 -2.11 3.02 -10.46
C THR A 9 -1.65 4.26 -9.71
N LEU A 10 -2.23 4.50 -8.53
CA LEU A 10 -1.87 5.66 -7.72
C LEU A 10 -0.42 5.59 -7.23
N LEU A 11 0.04 4.41 -6.84
CA LEU A 11 1.41 4.23 -6.38
C LEU A 11 2.42 4.38 -7.52
N HIS A 12 2.11 3.86 -8.70
CA HIS A 12 2.96 4.03 -9.87
C HIS A 12 3.10 5.50 -10.27
N ALA A 13 2.01 6.26 -10.20
CA ALA A 13 2.03 7.68 -10.53
C ALA A 13 2.89 8.50 -9.55
N SER A 14 2.86 8.14 -8.26
CA SER A 14 3.50 8.94 -7.21
C SER A 14 4.91 8.47 -6.88
N LEU A 15 5.18 7.18 -6.90
CA LEU A 15 6.41 6.61 -6.36
C LEU A 15 7.26 5.85 -7.38
N ALA A 16 6.79 5.73 -8.61
CA ALA A 16 7.51 5.06 -9.71
C ALA A 16 8.22 3.79 -9.26
N PRO A 17 7.50 2.81 -8.67
CA PRO A 17 8.14 1.67 -8.02
C PRO A 17 8.81 0.74 -9.01
N ALA A 18 9.92 0.14 -8.57
CA ALA A 18 10.58 -0.95 -9.27
C ALA A 18 9.77 -2.25 -9.13
N ALA A 19 9.05 -2.40 -8.02
CA ALA A 19 8.16 -3.53 -7.78
C ALA A 19 6.99 -3.09 -6.90
N CYS A 20 5.81 -3.60 -7.20
CA CYS A 20 4.59 -3.28 -6.46
C CYS A 20 3.69 -4.50 -6.44
N ALA A 21 3.54 -5.11 -5.27
CA ALA A 21 2.66 -6.25 -5.07
C ALA A 21 1.58 -5.87 -4.06
N VAL A 22 0.32 -6.06 -4.44
CA VAL A 22 -0.82 -5.76 -3.58
C VAL A 22 -1.67 -7.01 -3.46
N ASP A 23 -1.85 -7.47 -2.22
CA ASP A 23 -2.73 -8.61 -1.93
C ASP A 23 -3.98 -8.11 -1.24
N ASP A 24 -5.13 -8.52 -1.74
CA ASP A 24 -6.42 -8.25 -1.12
C ASP A 24 -6.70 -9.33 -0.09
N GLU A 25 -6.66 -8.95 1.18
CA GLU A 25 -6.90 -9.86 2.30
C GLU A 25 -8.26 -9.62 2.96
N SER A 26 -9.16 -8.94 2.27
CA SER A 26 -10.48 -8.59 2.83
C SER A 26 -11.25 -9.82 3.28
N HIS A 27 -11.11 -10.95 2.58
CA HIS A 27 -11.80 -12.18 2.93
C HIS A 27 -11.35 -12.77 4.28
N LEU A 28 -10.11 -12.46 4.71
CA LEU A 28 -9.59 -12.92 5.99
C LEU A 28 -10.17 -12.16 7.17
N HIS A 29 -10.83 -11.02 6.89
CA HIS A 29 -11.37 -10.13 7.91
C HIS A 29 -12.90 -10.03 7.84
N ALA A 30 -13.54 -10.92 7.08
CA ALA A 30 -15.00 -10.93 6.95
C ALA A 30 -15.64 -11.10 8.34
N GLY A 31 -16.61 -10.25 8.63
CA GLY A 31 -17.28 -10.25 9.93
C GLY A 31 -16.68 -9.29 10.96
N HIS A 32 -15.51 -8.73 10.70
CA HIS A 32 -14.93 -7.70 11.55
C HIS A 32 -15.56 -6.34 11.27
N ALA A 33 -15.42 -5.41 12.21
CA ALA A 33 -16.02 -4.09 12.08
C ALA A 33 -15.58 -3.36 10.80
N GLY A 34 -14.32 -3.50 10.41
CA GLY A 34 -13.81 -2.89 9.19
C GLY A 34 -14.48 -3.43 7.94
N ALA A 35 -14.74 -4.73 7.90
CA ALA A 35 -15.44 -5.36 6.77
C ALA A 35 -16.90 -4.90 6.73
N ALA A 36 -17.52 -4.69 7.88
CA ALA A 36 -18.90 -4.23 7.96
C ALA A 36 -19.10 -2.83 7.35
N SER A 37 -18.06 -1.99 7.37
CA SER A 37 -18.12 -0.65 6.78
C SER A 37 -17.85 -0.65 5.26
N GLY A 38 -17.57 -1.80 4.67
CA GLY A 38 -17.29 -1.92 3.25
C GLY A 38 -15.85 -1.65 2.85
N GLY A 39 -14.99 -1.29 3.80
CA GLY A 39 -13.58 -1.05 3.54
C GLY A 39 -12.79 -2.35 3.41
N GLY A 40 -11.78 -2.37 2.52
CA GLY A 40 -10.94 -3.53 2.30
C GLY A 40 -9.70 -3.54 3.18
N HIS A 41 -9.12 -4.73 3.29
CA HIS A 41 -7.86 -4.96 4.00
C HIS A 41 -6.84 -5.44 2.98
N TYR A 42 -5.69 -4.75 2.90
CA TYR A 42 -4.70 -5.01 1.87
C TYR A 42 -3.31 -5.16 2.47
N ARG A 43 -2.48 -5.95 1.80
CA ARG A 43 -1.06 -6.08 2.11
C ARG A 43 -0.27 -5.58 0.91
N LEU A 44 0.62 -4.63 1.15
CA LEU A 44 1.43 -3.99 0.12
C LEU A 44 2.91 -4.31 0.33
N ARG A 45 3.58 -4.73 -0.75
CA ARG A 45 5.05 -4.74 -0.81
C ARG A 45 5.48 -3.83 -1.95
N LEU A 46 6.20 -2.76 -1.60
CA LEU A 46 6.56 -1.74 -2.57
C LEU A 46 8.06 -1.48 -2.51
N VAL A 47 8.71 -1.51 -3.67
CA VAL A 47 10.13 -1.21 -3.80
C VAL A 47 10.26 0.06 -4.64
N SER A 48 10.84 1.11 -4.06
CA SER A 48 10.99 2.39 -4.76
C SER A 48 12.27 3.09 -4.34
N ALA A 49 12.98 3.65 -5.33
CA ALA A 49 14.14 4.48 -5.09
C ALA A 49 13.79 5.76 -4.34
N ARG A 50 12.53 6.17 -4.36
CA ARG A 50 12.08 7.36 -3.63
C ARG A 50 12.10 7.17 -2.12
N PHE A 51 12.25 5.95 -1.65
CA PHE A 51 12.37 5.67 -0.21
C PHE A 51 13.79 5.85 0.31
N GLU A 52 14.77 6.05 -0.56
CA GLU A 52 16.17 6.18 -0.12
C GLU A 52 16.34 7.39 0.80
N GLY A 53 17.07 7.16 1.89
CA GLY A 53 17.29 8.19 2.90
C GLY A 53 16.12 8.46 3.82
N LEU A 54 14.98 7.79 3.62
CA LEU A 54 13.78 8.04 4.42
C LEU A 54 13.63 7.00 5.52
N SER A 55 13.17 7.46 6.70
CA SER A 55 12.75 6.58 7.78
C SER A 55 11.52 5.79 7.37
N LYS A 56 11.21 4.73 8.10
CA LYS A 56 10.00 3.94 7.83
C LYS A 56 8.74 4.77 7.96
N VAL A 57 8.70 5.67 8.95
CA VAL A 57 7.54 6.57 9.13
C VAL A 57 7.37 7.48 7.91
N ALA A 58 8.47 8.04 7.39
CA ALA A 58 8.39 8.90 6.22
C ALA A 58 7.92 8.13 4.98
N ARG A 59 8.36 6.90 4.83
CA ARG A 59 7.93 6.03 3.73
C ARG A 59 6.42 5.75 3.81
N HIS A 60 5.92 5.44 5.00
CA HIS A 60 4.49 5.24 5.23
C HIS A 60 3.68 6.48 4.86
N ARG A 61 4.18 7.66 5.23
CA ARG A 61 3.50 8.92 4.88
C ARG A 61 3.39 9.11 3.38
N LEU A 62 4.44 8.80 2.63
CA LEU A 62 4.39 8.90 1.17
C LEU A 62 3.32 7.99 0.58
N VAL A 63 3.19 6.77 1.10
CA VAL A 63 2.17 5.84 0.63
C VAL A 63 0.77 6.35 0.99
N TYR A 64 0.56 6.80 2.23
CA TYR A 64 -0.73 7.34 2.64
C TYR A 64 -1.10 8.57 1.81
N ASP A 65 -0.15 9.45 1.52
CA ASP A 65 -0.41 10.61 0.68
C ASP A 65 -0.82 10.18 -0.73
N ALA A 66 -0.16 9.17 -1.29
CA ALA A 66 -0.48 8.66 -2.62
C ALA A 66 -1.88 8.03 -2.68
N LEU A 67 -2.32 7.42 -1.58
CA LEU A 67 -3.58 6.67 -1.52
C LEU A 67 -4.69 7.41 -0.78
N HIS A 68 -4.47 8.69 -0.43
CA HIS A 68 -5.40 9.41 0.47
C HIS A 68 -6.84 9.42 -0.03
N GLU A 69 -7.06 9.46 -1.34
CA GLU A 69 -8.43 9.52 -1.88
C GLU A 69 -9.19 8.21 -1.70
N MET A 70 -8.49 7.11 -1.40
CA MET A 70 -9.13 5.82 -1.13
C MET A 70 -9.29 5.53 0.36
N MET A 71 -8.70 6.35 1.23
CA MET A 71 -8.70 6.07 2.67
C MET A 71 -9.63 7.01 3.43
N PRO A 72 -10.29 6.50 4.47
CA PRO A 72 -10.32 5.10 4.92
C PRO A 72 -11.46 4.26 4.33
N GLN A 73 -12.25 4.83 3.41
CA GLN A 73 -13.50 4.19 2.96
C GLN A 73 -13.25 2.94 2.13
N GLU A 74 -12.38 3.03 1.13
CA GLU A 74 -12.07 1.88 0.27
C GLU A 74 -10.91 1.05 0.82
N ILE A 75 -9.94 1.69 1.48
CA ILE A 75 -8.85 1.01 2.18
C ILE A 75 -9.06 1.24 3.67
N HIS A 76 -9.53 0.21 4.37
CA HIS A 76 -9.74 0.31 5.82
C HIS A 76 -8.46 0.01 6.58
N ALA A 77 -7.69 -0.98 6.14
CA ALA A 77 -6.41 -1.35 6.73
C ALA A 77 -5.40 -1.68 5.64
N LEU A 78 -4.15 -1.28 5.87
CA LEU A 78 -3.08 -1.48 4.91
C LEU A 78 -1.79 -1.88 5.65
N ALA A 79 -1.40 -3.14 5.50
CA ALA A 79 -0.11 -3.62 5.98
C ALA A 79 0.93 -3.36 4.90
N MET A 80 2.08 -2.78 5.26
CA MET A 80 3.06 -2.32 4.28
C MET A 80 4.45 -2.85 4.56
N THR A 81 5.12 -3.28 3.50
CA THR A 81 6.56 -3.52 3.47
C THR A 81 7.13 -2.58 2.41
N LEU A 82 7.87 -1.57 2.82
CA LEU A 82 8.35 -0.49 1.95
C LEU A 82 9.88 -0.51 1.93
N LEU A 83 10.45 -0.81 0.77
CA LEU A 83 11.87 -1.05 0.62
C LEU A 83 12.48 -0.17 -0.46
N THR A 84 13.76 0.18 -0.29
CA THR A 84 14.57 0.70 -1.39
C THR A 84 15.01 -0.48 -2.27
N PRO A 85 15.44 -0.21 -3.53
CA PRO A 85 15.98 -1.29 -4.36
C PRO A 85 17.16 -2.04 -3.71
N GLY A 86 18.02 -1.32 -3.00
CA GLY A 86 19.14 -1.94 -2.30
C GLY A 86 18.69 -2.88 -1.18
N GLU A 87 17.70 -2.45 -0.40
CA GLU A 87 17.13 -3.28 0.67
C GLU A 87 16.45 -4.52 0.12
N ALA A 88 15.73 -4.39 -0.99
CA ALA A 88 15.06 -5.51 -1.63
C ALA A 88 16.05 -6.52 -2.19
N ALA A 89 17.20 -6.06 -2.70
CA ALA A 89 18.22 -6.93 -3.25
C ALA A 89 18.95 -7.75 -2.19
N THR A 90 19.04 -7.24 -0.96
CA THR A 90 19.72 -7.94 0.14
C THR A 90 18.78 -8.80 0.97
N GLY A 91 17.50 -8.56 0.83
CA GLY A 91 16.48 -9.27 1.60
C GLY A 91 15.88 -10.40 0.84
#